data_818ab61d744557bea822b50fba40cd53
#
_entry.id   818ab61d744557bea822b50fba40cd53
#
_cell.length_a   1.000
_cell.length_b   1.000
_cell.length_c   1.000
_cell.angle_alpha   90.00
_cell.angle_beta   90.00
_cell.angle_gamma   90.00
#
_symmetry.space_group_name_H-M   'P 1'
#
loop_
_entity.id
_entity.type
_entity.pdbx_description
1 polymer ?
#
loop_
_entity_poly.entity_id
_entity_poly.type
_entity_poly.pdbx_seq_one_letter_code
_entity_poly.pdbx_strand_id
1 'polypeptide(L)'
;MQERVFHVASPKAKLYSEADQAIRERLKDFPKALRAYEMLVQDPEARSGWNMANYLTLRKPGYTDHGRVHALLTGAASVAILALLSEAGVRLDTVESGAGELEDAYVVVLLSTMLHDLGNQVHRFGHEAFGVVLALP
;
A
#
# COMPACT_ATOMS: atom_id res chain seq x y z
N MET A 1 22.56 38.94 6.98
CA MET A 1 22.89 37.50 6.98
C MET A 1 21.58 36.73 6.90
N GLN A 2 21.23 36.14 5.74
CA GLN A 2 20.02 35.34 5.62
C GLN A 2 20.27 33.98 6.26
N GLU A 3 19.53 33.65 7.30
CA GLU A 3 19.51 32.29 7.86
C GLU A 3 19.00 31.32 6.79
N ARG A 4 19.86 30.40 6.35
CA ARG A 4 19.44 29.28 5.51
C ARG A 4 18.74 28.27 6.40
N VAL A 5 17.41 28.27 6.39
CA VAL A 5 16.60 27.23 7.03
C VAL A 5 16.69 25.97 6.16
N PHE A 6 17.38 24.96 6.65
CA PHE A 6 17.44 23.64 6.02
C PHE A 6 16.21 22.84 6.43
N HIS A 7 15.25 22.67 5.52
CA HIS A 7 14.15 21.73 5.72
C HIS A 7 14.63 20.31 5.51
N VAL A 8 15.00 19.62 6.57
CA VAL A 8 15.27 18.18 6.53
C VAL A 8 13.93 17.45 6.64
N ALA A 9 13.60 16.65 5.61
CA ALA A 9 12.41 15.81 5.68
C ALA A 9 12.49 14.84 6.86
N SER A 10 11.36 14.63 7.57
CA SER A 10 11.34 13.65 8.65
C SER A 10 11.65 12.25 8.10
N PRO A 11 12.23 11.34 8.92
CA PRO A 11 12.49 9.96 8.49
C PRO A 11 11.24 9.28 7.90
N LYS A 12 10.09 9.56 8.47
CA LYS A 12 8.78 9.04 7.99
C LYS A 12 8.42 9.59 6.61
N ALA A 13 8.64 10.89 6.37
CA ALA A 13 8.41 11.50 5.06
C ALA A 13 9.37 10.96 3.99
N LYS A 14 10.61 10.68 4.36
CA LYS A 14 11.59 10.05 3.47
C LYS A 14 11.15 8.64 3.07
N LEU A 15 10.79 7.80 4.05
CA LEU A 15 10.30 6.44 3.79
C LEU A 15 9.05 6.44 2.89
N TYR A 16 8.13 7.37 3.13
CA TYR A 16 6.96 7.56 2.28
C TYR A 16 7.35 7.84 0.83
N SER A 17 8.24 8.80 0.62
CA SER A 17 8.68 9.20 -0.73
C SER A 17 9.43 8.07 -1.46
N GLU A 18 10.29 7.34 -0.76
CA GLU A 18 11.04 6.21 -1.32
C GLU A 18 10.11 5.06 -1.71
N ALA A 19 9.11 4.73 -0.87
CA ALA A 19 8.14 3.70 -1.17
C ALA A 19 7.21 4.09 -2.34
N ASP A 20 6.72 5.33 -2.39
CA ASP A 20 5.93 5.85 -3.50
C ASP A 20 6.71 5.77 -4.82
N GLN A 21 7.96 6.21 -4.82
CA GLN A 21 8.82 6.15 -6.00
C GLN A 21 9.08 4.69 -6.44
N ALA A 22 9.32 3.79 -5.50
CA ALA A 22 9.57 2.38 -5.81
C ALA A 22 8.34 1.71 -6.45
N ILE A 23 7.13 2.02 -5.96
CA ILE A 23 5.88 1.52 -6.56
C ILE A 23 5.73 2.07 -7.98
N ARG A 24 5.86 3.38 -8.18
CA ARG A 24 5.70 4.03 -9.49
C ARG A 24 6.70 3.48 -10.52
N GLU A 25 7.96 3.34 -10.15
CA GLU A 25 8.99 2.78 -11.02
C GLU A 25 8.68 1.34 -11.42
N ARG A 26 8.17 0.55 -10.50
CA ARG A 26 7.81 -0.85 -10.76
C ARG A 26 6.56 -0.99 -11.63
N LEU A 27 5.63 -0.05 -11.53
CA LEU A 27 4.37 -0.05 -12.26
C LEU A 27 4.40 0.78 -13.55
N LYS A 28 5.51 1.39 -13.92
CA LYS A 28 5.58 2.31 -15.10
C LYS A 28 5.11 1.67 -16.41
N ASP A 29 5.34 0.37 -16.57
CA ASP A 29 4.96 -0.39 -17.76
C ASP A 29 3.56 -1.07 -17.61
N PHE A 30 2.86 -0.82 -16.50
CA PHE A 30 1.55 -1.36 -16.15
C PHE A 30 0.55 -0.23 -15.90
N PRO A 31 0.00 0.42 -16.94
CA PRO A 31 -0.80 1.64 -16.82
C PRO A 31 -2.08 1.47 -15.99
N LYS A 32 -2.73 0.31 -16.04
CA LYS A 32 -3.91 0.01 -15.21
C LYS A 32 -3.54 -0.05 -13.73
N ALA A 33 -2.45 -0.77 -13.40
CA ALA A 33 -1.98 -0.92 -12.03
C ALA A 33 -1.47 0.42 -11.47
N LEU A 34 -0.74 1.21 -12.28
CA LEU A 34 -0.30 2.54 -11.89
C LEU A 34 -1.49 3.47 -11.63
N ARG A 35 -2.50 3.45 -12.49
CA ARG A 35 -3.72 4.23 -12.30
C ARG A 35 -4.48 3.81 -11.04
N ALA A 36 -4.64 2.52 -10.78
CA ALA A 36 -5.26 2.02 -9.56
C ALA A 36 -4.51 2.50 -8.30
N TYR A 37 -3.18 2.47 -8.33
CA TYR A 37 -2.34 3.02 -7.28
C TYR A 37 -2.59 4.52 -7.06
N GLU A 38 -2.58 5.30 -8.12
CA GLU A 38 -2.79 6.76 -8.05
C GLU A 38 -4.17 7.13 -7.51
N MET A 39 -5.20 6.42 -7.93
CA MET A 39 -6.55 6.59 -7.39
C MET A 39 -6.58 6.28 -5.88
N LEU A 40 -5.99 5.17 -5.45
CA LEU A 40 -5.98 4.76 -4.06
C LEU A 40 -5.25 5.77 -3.16
N VAL A 41 -4.06 6.23 -3.55
CA VAL A 41 -3.28 7.16 -2.70
C VAL A 41 -3.87 8.56 -2.64
N GLN A 42 -4.73 8.92 -3.59
CA GLN A 42 -5.47 10.17 -3.61
C GLN A 42 -6.83 10.07 -2.93
N ASP A 43 -7.35 8.87 -2.75
CA ASP A 43 -8.66 8.64 -2.17
C ASP A 43 -8.72 9.15 -0.72
N PRO A 44 -9.68 10.04 -0.39
CA PRO A 44 -9.77 10.62 0.95
C PRO A 44 -10.23 9.62 2.01
N GLU A 45 -11.04 8.62 1.66
CA GLU A 45 -11.52 7.60 2.59
C GLU A 45 -10.40 6.62 2.94
N ALA A 46 -9.64 6.14 1.96
CA ALA A 46 -8.46 5.31 2.21
C ALA A 46 -7.43 6.05 3.08
N ARG A 47 -7.17 7.32 2.80
CA ARG A 47 -6.25 8.14 3.60
C ARG A 47 -6.75 8.33 5.04
N SER A 48 -8.03 8.58 5.21
CA SER A 48 -8.66 8.69 6.54
C SER A 48 -8.60 7.35 7.28
N GLY A 49 -8.87 6.24 6.59
CA GLY A 49 -8.82 4.89 7.14
C GLY A 49 -7.42 4.53 7.65
N TRP A 50 -6.36 4.78 6.87
CA TRP A 50 -4.97 4.56 7.33
C TRP A 50 -4.61 5.43 8.54
N ASN A 51 -5.05 6.70 8.57
CA ASN A 51 -4.79 7.58 9.71
C ASN A 51 -5.50 7.09 10.96
N MET A 52 -6.74 6.64 10.84
CA MET A 52 -7.52 6.13 11.97
C MET A 52 -6.97 4.79 12.46
N ALA A 53 -6.62 3.87 11.57
CA ALA A 53 -5.98 2.60 11.91
C ALA A 53 -4.68 2.85 12.69
N ASN A 54 -3.84 3.78 12.23
CA ASN A 54 -2.61 4.15 12.92
C ASN A 54 -2.87 4.78 14.30
N TYR A 55 -3.85 5.68 14.39
CA TYR A 55 -4.20 6.34 15.66
C TYR A 55 -4.66 5.34 16.73
N LEU A 56 -5.46 4.35 16.34
CA LEU A 56 -5.97 3.35 17.27
C LEU A 56 -4.89 2.34 17.68
N THR A 57 -4.01 1.95 16.77
CA THR A 57 -2.93 1.00 17.07
C THR A 57 -1.84 1.64 17.94
N LEU A 58 -1.42 2.87 17.65
CA LEU A 58 -0.37 3.55 18.42
C LEU A 58 -0.76 3.87 19.87
N ARG A 59 -2.05 3.91 20.19
CA ARG A 59 -2.51 4.11 21.57
C ARG A 59 -2.36 2.88 22.47
N LYS A 60 -2.06 1.73 21.92
CA LYS A 60 -1.88 0.49 22.69
C LYS A 60 -0.39 0.14 22.76
N PRO A 61 0.17 -0.09 23.97
CA PRO A 61 1.57 -0.49 24.13
C PRO A 61 1.90 -1.75 23.31
N GLY A 62 3.02 -1.72 22.61
CA GLY A 62 3.52 -2.87 21.84
C GLY A 62 3.02 -2.99 20.40
N TYR A 63 2.24 -2.02 19.90
CA TYR A 63 1.85 -2.00 18.49
C TYR A 63 2.75 -1.05 17.68
N THR A 64 3.06 -1.46 16.45
CA THR A 64 3.83 -0.66 15.48
C THR A 64 2.92 0.25 14.64
N ASP A 65 3.53 1.08 13.79
CA ASP A 65 2.80 1.93 12.82
C ASP A 65 2.04 1.06 11.82
N HIS A 66 0.73 1.27 11.71
CA HIS A 66 -0.18 0.63 10.73
C HIS A 66 -0.84 1.69 9.83
N GLY A 67 -0.22 2.84 9.70
CA GLY A 67 -0.73 3.95 8.89
C GLY A 67 -0.26 3.92 7.44
N ARG A 68 -0.39 5.08 6.80
CA ARG A 68 -0.11 5.26 5.38
C ARG A 68 1.31 4.85 4.97
N VAL A 69 2.33 5.11 5.80
CA VAL A 69 3.72 4.72 5.49
C VAL A 69 3.87 3.21 5.48
N HIS A 70 3.26 2.52 6.45
CA HIS A 70 3.22 1.05 6.47
C HIS A 70 2.54 0.50 5.20
N ALA A 71 1.38 1.03 4.82
CA ALA A 71 0.67 0.61 3.61
C ALA A 71 1.53 0.77 2.34
N LEU A 72 2.28 1.88 2.21
CA LEU A 72 3.18 2.06 1.08
C LEU A 72 4.38 1.12 1.11
N LEU A 73 5.00 0.91 2.27
CA LEU A 73 6.15 0.01 2.41
C LEU A 73 5.77 -1.44 2.06
N THR A 74 4.63 -1.90 2.58
CA THR A 74 4.11 -3.24 2.27
C THR A 74 3.69 -3.35 0.81
N GLY A 75 3.06 -2.33 0.25
CA GLY A 75 2.74 -2.24 -1.18
C GLY A 75 3.99 -2.29 -2.06
N ALA A 76 5.02 -1.52 -1.75
CA ALA A 76 6.29 -1.55 -2.49
C ALA A 76 6.97 -2.93 -2.43
N ALA A 77 6.98 -3.55 -1.25
CA ALA A 77 7.52 -4.90 -1.08
C ALA A 77 6.73 -5.94 -1.88
N SER A 78 5.40 -5.87 -1.85
CA SER A 78 4.54 -6.84 -2.53
C SER A 78 4.70 -6.80 -4.05
N VAL A 79 4.74 -5.60 -4.66
CA VAL A 79 4.95 -5.49 -6.11
C VAL A 79 6.38 -5.88 -6.52
N ALA A 80 7.37 -5.66 -5.64
CA ALA A 80 8.73 -6.13 -5.88
C ALA A 80 8.82 -7.67 -5.86
N ILE A 81 8.18 -8.31 -4.88
CA ILE A 81 8.11 -9.78 -4.79
C ILE A 81 7.40 -10.36 -6.01
N LEU A 82 6.25 -9.78 -6.40
CA LEU A 82 5.50 -10.23 -7.56
C LEU A 82 6.34 -10.15 -8.85
N ALA A 83 7.10 -9.06 -9.02
CA ALA A 83 8.01 -8.92 -10.16
C ALA A 83 9.07 -10.04 -10.18
N LEU A 84 9.73 -10.30 -9.04
CA LEU A 84 10.73 -11.38 -8.93
C LEU A 84 10.13 -12.76 -9.24
N LEU A 85 8.93 -13.04 -8.76
CA LEU A 85 8.23 -14.29 -9.05
C LEU A 85 7.91 -14.42 -10.54
N SER A 86 7.41 -13.35 -11.16
CA SER A 86 7.11 -13.31 -12.59
C SER A 86 8.36 -13.47 -13.44
N GLU A 87 9.46 -12.78 -13.10
CA GLU A 87 10.76 -12.92 -13.77
C GLU A 87 11.36 -14.33 -13.62
N ALA A 88 11.12 -14.98 -12.49
CA ALA A 88 11.52 -16.36 -12.25
C ALA A 88 10.62 -17.40 -12.98
N GLY A 89 9.63 -16.97 -13.73
CA GLY A 89 8.70 -17.85 -14.46
C GLY A 89 7.69 -18.56 -13.57
N VAL A 90 7.45 -18.06 -12.36
CA VAL A 90 6.38 -18.59 -11.51
C VAL A 90 5.04 -18.28 -12.15
N ARG A 91 4.22 -19.30 -12.29
CA ARG A 91 2.87 -19.17 -12.87
C ARG A 91 1.96 -18.51 -11.83
N LEU A 92 1.33 -17.40 -12.24
CA LEU A 92 0.42 -16.65 -11.39
C LEU A 92 -1.01 -17.14 -11.60
N ASP A 93 -1.71 -17.42 -10.51
CA ASP A 93 -3.07 -17.97 -10.54
C ASP A 93 -4.05 -17.07 -11.32
N THR A 94 -3.93 -15.76 -11.20
CA THR A 94 -4.73 -14.79 -11.98
C THR A 94 -4.62 -15.03 -13.48
N VAL A 95 -3.43 -15.37 -13.97
CA VAL A 95 -3.16 -15.61 -15.39
C VAL A 95 -3.54 -17.03 -15.78
N GLU A 96 -3.18 -18.04 -14.97
CA GLU A 96 -3.43 -19.46 -15.26
C GLU A 96 -4.92 -19.80 -15.28
N SER A 97 -5.68 -19.21 -14.36
CA SER A 97 -7.13 -19.41 -14.30
C SER A 97 -7.89 -18.66 -15.41
N GLY A 98 -7.21 -17.79 -16.16
CA GLY A 98 -7.84 -16.92 -17.15
C GLY A 98 -8.68 -15.78 -16.53
N ALA A 99 -8.52 -15.50 -15.23
CA ALA A 99 -9.25 -14.44 -14.56
C ALA A 99 -8.73 -13.04 -14.95
N GLY A 100 -7.49 -12.92 -15.41
CA GLY A 100 -6.88 -11.68 -15.86
C GLY A 100 -5.49 -11.87 -16.44
N GLU A 101 -4.85 -10.76 -16.76
CA GLU A 101 -3.49 -10.70 -17.27
C GLU A 101 -2.50 -10.40 -16.14
N LEU A 102 -1.20 -10.37 -16.46
CA LEU A 102 -0.14 -10.05 -15.49
C LEU A 102 -0.40 -8.71 -14.78
N GLU A 103 -0.88 -7.71 -15.52
CA GLU A 103 -1.20 -6.39 -14.97
C GLU A 103 -2.31 -6.45 -13.91
N ASP A 104 -3.31 -7.34 -14.09
CA ASP A 104 -4.38 -7.55 -13.12
C ASP A 104 -3.83 -8.18 -11.82
N ALA A 105 -2.85 -9.05 -11.93
CA ALA A 105 -2.15 -9.59 -10.75
C ALA A 105 -1.47 -8.48 -9.94
N TYR A 106 -0.83 -7.51 -10.61
CA TYR A 106 -0.27 -6.32 -9.92
C TYR A 106 -1.34 -5.48 -9.23
N VAL A 107 -2.51 -5.26 -9.88
CA VAL A 107 -3.63 -4.53 -9.26
C VAL A 107 -4.10 -5.24 -8.00
N VAL A 108 -4.37 -6.54 -8.09
CA VAL A 108 -4.89 -7.35 -6.97
C VAL A 108 -3.90 -7.35 -5.80
N VAL A 109 -2.63 -7.67 -6.06
CA VAL A 109 -1.60 -7.76 -5.02
C VAL A 109 -1.38 -6.41 -4.34
N LEU A 110 -1.27 -5.34 -5.12
CA LEU A 110 -1.03 -3.99 -4.60
C LEU A 110 -2.20 -3.51 -3.73
N LEU A 111 -3.43 -3.55 -4.26
CA LEU A 111 -4.60 -3.06 -3.53
C LEU A 111 -4.87 -3.90 -2.28
N SER A 112 -4.79 -5.22 -2.38
CA SER A 112 -4.97 -6.10 -1.21
C SER A 112 -3.96 -5.78 -0.11
N THR A 113 -2.68 -5.59 -0.50
CA THR A 113 -1.63 -5.30 0.47
C THR A 113 -1.77 -3.91 1.07
N MET A 114 -2.13 -2.89 0.31
CA MET A 114 -2.26 -1.53 0.83
C MET A 114 -3.52 -1.34 1.69
N LEU A 115 -4.56 -2.13 1.47
CA LEU A 115 -5.83 -2.03 2.19
C LEU A 115 -5.99 -3.03 3.35
N HIS A 116 -5.05 -3.98 3.52
CA HIS A 116 -5.19 -5.09 4.48
C HIS A 116 -5.43 -4.64 5.93
N ASP A 117 -4.88 -3.50 6.31
CA ASP A 117 -4.96 -2.97 7.68
C ASP A 117 -6.09 -1.94 7.91
N LEU A 118 -6.90 -1.63 6.88
CA LEU A 118 -7.99 -0.67 7.03
C LEU A 118 -8.98 -1.05 8.14
N GLY A 119 -9.23 -2.32 8.33
CA GLY A 119 -10.12 -2.82 9.37
C GLY A 119 -9.67 -2.54 10.80
N ASN A 120 -8.40 -2.22 11.02
CA ASN A 120 -7.88 -1.81 12.34
C ASN A 120 -8.53 -0.52 12.86
N GLN A 121 -9.14 0.29 12.00
CA GLN A 121 -9.94 1.45 12.42
C GLN A 121 -11.25 1.07 13.14
N VAL A 122 -11.72 -0.17 12.96
CA VAL A 122 -12.91 -0.69 13.65
C VAL A 122 -12.48 -1.49 14.89
N HIS A 123 -11.72 -2.55 14.69
CA HIS A 123 -11.23 -3.40 15.77
C HIS A 123 -10.02 -4.21 15.35
N ARG A 124 -9.10 -4.49 16.28
CA ARG A 124 -7.89 -5.28 16.00
C ARG A 124 -8.19 -6.74 15.69
N PHE A 125 -9.10 -7.37 16.45
CA PHE A 125 -9.52 -8.74 16.18
C PHE A 125 -10.54 -8.77 15.04
N GLY A 126 -10.27 -9.54 13.99
CA GLY A 126 -11.10 -9.63 12.80
C GLY A 126 -10.95 -8.42 11.87
N HIS A 127 -9.88 -7.63 12.02
CA HIS A 127 -9.63 -6.47 11.16
C HIS A 127 -9.58 -6.83 9.68
N GLU A 128 -9.19 -8.05 9.34
CA GLU A 128 -9.18 -8.56 7.97
C GLU A 128 -10.60 -8.54 7.36
N ALA A 129 -11.60 -9.03 8.09
CA ALA A 129 -12.99 -9.01 7.64
C ALA A 129 -13.55 -7.59 7.57
N PHE A 130 -13.26 -6.74 8.56
CA PHE A 130 -13.65 -5.33 8.51
C PHE A 130 -12.98 -4.59 7.37
N GLY A 131 -11.72 -4.90 7.07
CA GLY A 131 -10.99 -4.34 5.93
C GLY A 131 -11.67 -4.63 4.60
N VAL A 132 -12.15 -5.85 4.41
CA VAL A 132 -12.91 -6.23 3.20
C VAL A 132 -14.18 -5.39 3.07
N VAL A 133 -14.97 -5.26 4.15
CA VAL A 133 -16.21 -4.47 4.13
C VAL A 133 -15.95 -2.99 3.84
N LEU A 134 -14.89 -2.43 4.41
CA LEU A 134 -14.54 -1.02 4.22
C LEU A 134 -13.92 -0.72 2.85
N ALA A 135 -13.36 -1.72 2.18
CA ALA A 135 -12.79 -1.58 0.85
C ALA A 135 -13.83 -1.76 -0.28
N LEU A 136 -15.04 -2.20 0.05
CA LEU A 136 -16.13 -2.29 -0.92
C LEU A 136 -16.74 -0.89 -1.16
N PRO A 137 -17.13 -0.58 -2.43
CA PRO A 137 -17.79 0.68 -2.77
C PRO A 137 -19.20 0.78 -2.19
#